data_72b438323f7fad1806f66721c42176f8
#
_entry.id   72b438323f7fad1806f66721c42176f8
#
_cell.length_a   1.000
_cell.length_b   1.000
_cell.length_c   1.000
_cell.angle_alpha   90.00
_cell.angle_beta   90.00
_cell.angle_gamma   90.00
#
_symmetry.space_group_name_H-M   'P 1'
#
loop_
_entity.id
_entity.type
_entity.pdbx_description
1 polymer ?
#
loop_
_entity_poly.entity_id
_entity_poly.type
_entity_poly.pdbx_seq_one_letter_code
_entity_poly.pdbx_strand_id
1 'polypeptide(L)'
;MDIVKAEENQVEKIVDMSIRAFETDVNVGGAKGDCPPGFDSVEWHEQMAREGHLYQAMIGTDLVGAAIIFQDENSIYIGRIFIDSIYHRKGYGIRLMECIEKDFSCATEFNLDTTCWNERTNAFYKRLGYRIMKIEDGFVFYQKRKSELGTIQYFT
;
A
#
# COMPACT_ATOMS: atom_id res chain seq x y z
N MET A 1 6.24 13.72 1.15
CA MET A 1 4.98 13.00 1.45
C MET A 1 4.91 12.67 2.91
N ASP A 2 3.73 12.81 3.48
CA ASP A 2 3.47 12.43 4.87
C ASP A 2 2.32 11.43 4.90
N ILE A 3 2.31 10.55 5.92
CA ILE A 3 1.16 9.71 6.21
C ILE A 3 0.63 10.06 7.59
N VAL A 4 -0.68 10.18 7.69
CA VAL A 4 -1.37 10.48 8.94
C VAL A 4 -2.59 9.59 9.06
N LYS A 5 -3.01 9.27 10.27
CA LYS A 5 -4.23 8.48 10.46
C LYS A 5 -5.41 9.19 9.85
N ALA A 6 -6.25 8.43 9.15
CA ALA A 6 -7.37 8.98 8.42
C ALA A 6 -8.43 9.56 9.37
N GLU A 7 -8.96 10.72 8.99
CA GLU A 7 -10.09 11.34 9.65
C GLU A 7 -11.39 10.80 9.05
N GLU A 8 -12.41 10.61 9.88
CA GLU A 8 -13.69 10.05 9.42
C GLU A 8 -14.32 10.87 8.30
N ASN A 9 -14.17 12.19 8.32
CA ASN A 9 -14.71 13.06 7.27
C ASN A 9 -13.99 12.94 5.93
N GLN A 10 -12.88 12.20 5.85
CA GLN A 10 -12.14 11.98 4.62
C GLN A 10 -12.43 10.60 4.00
N VAL A 11 -13.15 9.73 4.68
CA VAL A 11 -13.35 8.34 4.24
C VAL A 11 -14.03 8.24 2.87
N GLU A 12 -15.08 9.03 2.63
CA GLU A 12 -15.76 9.01 1.33
C GLU A 12 -14.83 9.41 0.19
N LYS A 13 -14.02 10.42 0.41
CA LYS A 13 -13.03 10.86 -0.57
C LYS A 13 -11.97 9.79 -0.82
N ILE A 14 -11.53 9.11 0.24
CA ILE A 14 -10.58 8.00 0.14
C ILE A 14 -11.18 6.86 -0.68
N VAL A 15 -12.44 6.53 -0.46
CA VAL A 15 -13.13 5.47 -1.22
C VAL A 15 -13.22 5.84 -2.70
N ASP A 16 -13.55 7.08 -3.03
CA ASP A 16 -13.57 7.54 -4.42
C ASP A 16 -12.21 7.37 -5.09
N MET A 17 -11.13 7.68 -4.37
CA MET A 17 -9.78 7.47 -4.85
C MET A 17 -9.44 6.00 -5.04
N SER A 18 -9.88 5.15 -4.10
CA SER A 18 -9.71 3.71 -4.17
C SER A 18 -10.34 3.14 -5.44
N ILE A 19 -11.58 3.54 -5.72
CA ILE A 19 -12.31 3.12 -6.92
C ILE A 19 -11.52 3.50 -8.17
N ARG A 20 -11.10 4.76 -8.29
CA ARG A 20 -10.33 5.22 -9.45
C ARG A 20 -9.00 4.48 -9.60
N ALA A 21 -8.31 4.25 -8.50
CA ALA A 21 -7.01 3.60 -8.52
C ALA A 21 -7.11 2.14 -8.97
N PHE A 22 -8.03 1.38 -8.38
CA PHE A 22 -8.14 -0.05 -8.66
C PHE A 22 -8.83 -0.35 -10.01
N GLU A 23 -9.66 0.55 -10.51
CA GLU A 23 -10.21 0.41 -11.85
C GLU A 23 -9.14 0.39 -12.94
N THR A 24 -7.96 0.96 -12.68
CA THR A 24 -6.85 0.92 -13.63
C THR A 24 -6.22 -0.47 -13.77
N ASP A 25 -6.52 -1.41 -12.88
CA ASP A 25 -5.94 -2.76 -12.90
C ASP A 25 -6.32 -3.54 -14.16
N VAL A 26 -7.43 -3.20 -14.82
CA VAL A 26 -7.80 -3.80 -16.11
C VAL A 26 -6.73 -3.55 -17.19
N ASN A 27 -5.92 -2.51 -17.03
CA ASN A 27 -4.88 -2.15 -17.99
C ASN A 27 -3.61 -3.01 -17.83
N VAL A 28 -3.51 -3.81 -16.75
CA VAL A 28 -2.32 -4.61 -16.42
C VAL A 28 -2.67 -6.09 -16.17
N GLY A 29 -3.74 -6.57 -16.77
CA GLY A 29 -4.13 -7.99 -16.74
C GLY A 29 -5.30 -8.31 -15.83
N GLY A 30 -5.83 -7.35 -15.07
CA GLY A 30 -7.02 -7.56 -14.25
C GLY A 30 -8.28 -7.61 -15.09
N ALA A 31 -9.20 -8.49 -14.74
CA ALA A 31 -10.53 -8.51 -15.32
C ALA A 31 -11.43 -7.52 -14.58
N LYS A 32 -12.50 -7.08 -15.23
CA LYS A 32 -13.50 -6.25 -14.57
C LYS A 32 -14.09 -7.03 -13.39
N GLY A 33 -13.96 -6.47 -12.18
CA GLY A 33 -14.39 -7.12 -10.96
C GLY A 33 -13.27 -7.79 -10.15
N ASP A 34 -12.04 -7.81 -10.65
CA ASP A 34 -10.87 -8.35 -9.93
C ASP A 34 -10.27 -7.35 -8.95
N CYS A 35 -11.06 -6.40 -8.47
CA CYS A 35 -10.62 -5.44 -7.47
C CYS A 35 -10.58 -6.07 -6.08
N PRO A 36 -9.72 -5.58 -5.18
CA PRO A 36 -9.61 -6.16 -3.83
C PRO A 36 -10.92 -5.97 -3.05
N PRO A 37 -11.26 -6.94 -2.16
CA PRO A 37 -12.46 -6.84 -1.35
C PRO A 37 -12.52 -5.53 -0.56
N GLY A 38 -13.69 -4.89 -0.55
CA GLY A 38 -13.92 -3.66 0.19
C GLY A 38 -13.39 -2.39 -0.46
N PHE A 39 -12.80 -2.47 -1.66
CA PHE A 39 -12.21 -1.31 -2.33
C PHE A 39 -13.20 -0.16 -2.55
N ASP A 40 -14.48 -0.48 -2.72
CA ASP A 40 -15.58 0.46 -2.96
C ASP A 40 -16.50 0.64 -1.76
N SER A 41 -16.15 0.10 -0.60
CA SER A 41 -16.99 0.11 0.60
C SER A 41 -16.61 1.24 1.55
N VAL A 42 -17.50 2.20 1.72
CA VAL A 42 -17.38 3.26 2.72
C VAL A 42 -17.36 2.65 4.12
N GLU A 43 -18.28 1.71 4.40
CA GLU A 43 -18.38 1.08 5.72
C GLU A 43 -17.09 0.35 6.12
N TRP A 44 -16.50 -0.39 5.19
CA TRP A 44 -15.24 -1.10 5.45
C TRP A 44 -14.10 -0.13 5.75
N HIS A 45 -13.99 0.96 4.97
CA HIS A 45 -12.95 1.97 5.21
C HIS A 45 -13.18 2.73 6.51
N GLU A 46 -14.43 3.00 6.87
CA GLU A 46 -14.76 3.60 8.17
C GLU A 46 -14.32 2.70 9.33
N GLN A 47 -14.54 1.39 9.20
CA GLN A 47 -14.08 0.43 10.21
C GLN A 47 -12.57 0.44 10.31
N MET A 48 -11.85 0.44 9.19
CA MET A 48 -10.39 0.51 9.18
C MET A 48 -9.88 1.80 9.83
N ALA A 49 -10.57 2.91 9.60
CA ALA A 49 -10.22 4.19 10.24
C ALA A 49 -10.44 4.13 11.75
N ARG A 50 -11.58 3.61 12.19
CA ARG A 50 -11.88 3.49 13.64
C ARG A 50 -10.89 2.59 14.36
N GLU A 51 -10.44 1.53 13.72
CA GLU A 51 -9.47 0.59 14.29
C GLU A 51 -8.03 1.10 14.19
N GLY A 52 -7.82 2.26 13.56
CA GLY A 52 -6.49 2.89 13.45
C GLY A 52 -5.60 2.33 12.36
N HIS A 53 -6.17 1.65 11.37
CA HIS A 53 -5.41 1.01 10.29
C HIS A 53 -5.36 1.84 9.01
N LEU A 54 -6.27 2.79 8.83
CA LEU A 54 -6.34 3.60 7.62
C LEU A 54 -5.51 4.87 7.78
N TYR A 55 -4.61 5.10 6.82
CA TYR A 55 -3.73 6.28 6.78
C TYR A 55 -3.95 7.05 5.50
N GLN A 56 -3.94 8.38 5.60
CA GLN A 56 -3.97 9.30 4.48
C GLN A 56 -2.56 9.57 3.99
N ALA A 57 -2.35 9.49 2.67
CA ALA A 57 -1.10 9.91 2.05
C ALA A 57 -1.26 11.36 1.58
N MET A 58 -0.43 12.25 2.10
CA MET A 58 -0.53 13.69 1.90
C MET A 58 0.70 14.26 1.20
N ILE A 59 0.47 15.12 0.22
CA ILE A 59 1.49 16.01 -0.32
C ILE A 59 1.06 17.41 0.04
N GLY A 60 1.70 17.99 1.06
CA GLY A 60 1.22 19.24 1.64
C GLY A 60 -0.19 19.09 2.20
N THR A 61 -1.14 19.85 1.67
CA THR A 61 -2.55 19.76 2.05
C THR A 61 -3.37 18.87 1.12
N ASP A 62 -2.74 18.31 0.09
CA ASP A 62 -3.43 17.48 -0.89
C ASP A 62 -3.44 16.02 -0.46
N LEU A 63 -4.62 15.44 -0.37
CA LEU A 63 -4.82 14.02 -0.17
C LEU A 63 -4.64 13.31 -1.51
N VAL A 64 -3.61 12.46 -1.63
CA VAL A 64 -3.24 11.85 -2.91
C VAL A 64 -3.43 10.34 -2.94
N GLY A 65 -3.63 9.72 -1.79
CA GLY A 65 -3.82 8.27 -1.70
C GLY A 65 -4.03 7.83 -0.27
N ALA A 66 -3.91 6.53 -0.04
CA ALA A 66 -4.09 5.97 1.28
C ALA A 66 -3.32 4.65 1.44
N ALA A 67 -3.18 4.23 2.69
CA ALA A 67 -2.60 2.94 3.05
C ALA A 67 -3.40 2.32 4.17
N ILE A 68 -3.49 0.99 4.16
CA ILE A 68 -4.07 0.23 5.26
C ILE A 68 -2.96 -0.62 5.84
N ILE A 69 -2.68 -0.42 7.13
CA ILE A 69 -1.51 -0.95 7.80
C ILE A 69 -1.91 -1.63 9.10
N PHE A 70 -1.43 -2.86 9.28
CA PHE A 70 -1.64 -3.63 10.50
C PHE A 70 -0.28 -3.81 11.19
N GLN A 71 -0.21 -3.45 12.45
CA GLN A 71 1.01 -3.60 13.25
C GLN A 71 0.83 -4.71 14.27
N ASP A 72 1.75 -5.66 14.29
CA ASP A 72 1.80 -6.73 15.28
C ASP A 72 3.22 -6.78 15.84
N GLU A 73 3.41 -6.22 17.04
CA GLU A 73 4.72 -6.04 17.67
C GLU A 73 5.68 -5.30 16.73
N ASN A 74 6.71 -5.97 16.22
CA ASN A 74 7.73 -5.39 15.36
C ASN A 74 7.51 -5.74 13.87
N SER A 75 6.37 -6.35 13.56
CA SER A 75 6.01 -6.74 12.20
C SER A 75 4.92 -5.82 11.66
N ILE A 76 5.10 -5.35 10.45
CA ILE A 76 4.11 -4.52 9.74
C ILE A 76 3.56 -5.33 8.58
N TYR A 77 2.24 -5.40 8.49
CA TYR A 77 1.56 -5.93 7.32
C TYR A 77 0.89 -4.77 6.58
N ILE A 78 1.34 -4.56 5.34
CA ILE A 78 0.76 -3.53 4.48
C ILE A 78 -0.40 -4.20 3.73
N GLY A 79 -1.61 -4.00 4.24
CA GLY A 79 -2.79 -4.64 3.68
C GLY A 79 -3.21 -4.04 2.35
N ARG A 80 -2.97 -2.75 2.17
CA ARG A 80 -3.33 -2.06 0.94
C ARG A 80 -2.61 -0.73 0.82
N ILE A 81 -2.18 -0.38 -0.39
CA ILE A 81 -1.76 0.97 -0.73
C ILE A 81 -2.41 1.35 -2.05
N PHE A 82 -2.74 2.62 -2.21
CA PHE A 82 -3.16 3.14 -3.50
C PHE A 82 -2.91 4.64 -3.58
N ILE A 83 -2.65 5.09 -4.80
CA ILE A 83 -2.55 6.51 -5.17
C ILE A 83 -3.69 6.79 -6.12
N ASP A 84 -4.38 7.90 -5.94
CA ASP A 84 -5.45 8.32 -6.85
C ASP A 84 -4.90 8.35 -8.28
N SER A 85 -5.67 7.80 -9.22
CA SER A 85 -5.25 7.67 -10.62
C SER A 85 -4.86 9.01 -11.26
N ILE A 86 -5.41 10.13 -10.79
CA ILE A 86 -5.05 11.45 -11.29
C ILE A 86 -3.60 11.84 -10.95
N TYR A 87 -3.00 11.16 -9.98
CA TYR A 87 -1.61 11.38 -9.56
C TYR A 87 -0.67 10.25 -9.99
N HIS A 88 -1.13 9.30 -10.82
CA HIS A 88 -0.27 8.21 -11.30
C HIS A 88 0.88 8.75 -12.17
N ARG A 89 1.96 7.96 -12.26
CA ARG A 89 3.18 8.28 -13.01
C ARG A 89 3.99 9.46 -12.47
N LYS A 90 3.80 9.81 -11.20
CA LYS A 90 4.55 10.87 -10.52
C LYS A 90 5.53 10.31 -9.46
N GLY A 91 5.64 8.98 -9.35
CA GLY A 91 6.48 8.36 -8.35
C GLY A 91 5.91 8.37 -6.93
N TYR A 92 4.65 8.69 -6.76
CA TYR A 92 4.04 8.79 -5.43
C TYR A 92 3.88 7.44 -4.75
N GLY A 93 3.72 6.36 -5.51
CA GLY A 93 3.67 5.00 -4.93
C GLY A 93 4.99 4.64 -4.22
N ILE A 94 6.11 4.95 -4.84
CA ILE A 94 7.44 4.74 -4.25
C ILE A 94 7.59 5.60 -2.99
N ARG A 95 7.20 6.87 -3.07
CA ARG A 95 7.28 7.79 -1.93
C ARG A 95 6.41 7.33 -0.78
N LEU A 96 5.23 6.78 -1.06
CA LEU A 96 4.35 6.24 -0.04
C LEU A 96 5.01 5.06 0.68
N MET A 97 5.60 4.13 -0.06
CA MET A 97 6.29 2.98 0.54
C MET A 97 7.48 3.42 1.38
N GLU A 98 8.29 4.36 0.88
CA GLU A 98 9.41 4.92 1.65
C GLU A 98 8.94 5.60 2.94
N CYS A 99 7.83 6.31 2.87
CA CYS A 99 7.21 6.97 4.00
C CYS A 99 6.75 5.97 5.06
N ILE A 100 6.13 4.87 4.64
CA ILE A 100 5.71 3.79 5.54
C ILE A 100 6.92 3.17 6.24
N GLU A 101 7.96 2.83 5.48
CA GLU A 101 9.16 2.22 6.03
C GLU A 101 9.88 3.15 7.02
N LYS A 102 9.84 4.44 6.77
CA LYS A 102 10.44 5.44 7.64
C LYS A 102 9.61 5.66 8.91
N ASP A 103 8.29 5.80 8.78
CA ASP A 103 7.41 6.10 9.91
C ASP A 103 7.28 4.93 10.87
N PHE A 104 7.42 3.71 10.38
CA PHE A 104 7.44 2.50 11.20
C PHE A 104 8.86 1.98 11.39
N SER A 105 9.78 2.87 11.74
CA SER A 105 11.21 2.57 11.86
C SER A 105 11.54 1.52 12.93
N CYS A 106 10.65 1.28 13.89
CA CYS A 106 10.82 0.24 14.90
C CYS A 106 10.47 -1.16 14.39
N ALA A 107 9.88 -1.26 13.19
CA ALA A 107 9.55 -2.54 12.60
C ALA A 107 10.80 -3.29 12.18
N THR A 108 10.82 -4.60 12.39
CA THR A 108 11.91 -5.48 11.92
C THR A 108 11.64 -6.02 10.53
N GLU A 109 10.38 -6.05 10.13
CA GLU A 109 9.98 -6.55 8.82
C GLU A 109 8.69 -5.91 8.33
N PHE A 110 8.58 -5.84 7.01
CA PHE A 110 7.39 -5.38 6.30
C PHE A 110 6.91 -6.52 5.40
N ASN A 111 5.63 -6.84 5.50
CA ASN A 111 5.00 -7.93 4.77
C ASN A 111 3.83 -7.40 3.94
N LEU A 112 3.64 -7.96 2.77
CA LEU A 112 2.50 -7.65 1.92
C LEU A 112 2.25 -8.78 0.93
N ASP A 113 1.10 -8.75 0.27
CA ASP A 113 0.82 -9.65 -0.83
C ASP A 113 0.17 -8.90 -1.99
N THR A 114 0.27 -9.49 -3.17
CA THR A 114 -0.40 -8.98 -4.37
C THR A 114 -0.79 -10.17 -5.24
N THR A 115 -1.72 -9.95 -6.15
CA THR A 115 -2.17 -11.00 -7.06
C THR A 115 -1.09 -11.38 -8.07
N CYS A 116 -1.02 -12.67 -8.42
CA CYS A 116 -0.03 -13.16 -9.40
C CYS A 116 -0.17 -12.50 -10.76
N TRP A 117 -1.40 -12.16 -11.18
CA TRP A 117 -1.65 -11.60 -12.50
C TRP A 117 -1.18 -10.15 -12.65
N ASN A 118 -1.00 -9.42 -11.55
CA ASN A 118 -0.67 -7.99 -11.62
C ASN A 118 0.82 -7.77 -11.81
N GLU A 119 1.25 -7.72 -13.07
CA GLU A 119 2.65 -7.52 -13.43
C GLU A 119 3.21 -6.20 -12.89
N ARG A 120 2.38 -5.16 -12.87
CA ARG A 120 2.78 -3.83 -12.41
C ARG A 120 3.16 -3.82 -10.93
N THR A 121 2.31 -4.38 -10.07
CA THR A 121 2.57 -4.42 -8.64
C THR A 121 3.71 -5.36 -8.30
N ASN A 122 3.80 -6.51 -8.96
CA ASN A 122 4.91 -7.44 -8.75
C ASN A 122 6.26 -6.80 -9.10
N ALA A 123 6.36 -6.12 -10.23
CA ALA A 123 7.56 -5.40 -10.62
C ALA A 123 7.89 -4.28 -9.63
N PHE A 124 6.88 -3.57 -9.16
CA PHE A 124 6.98 -2.48 -8.20
C PHE A 124 7.62 -2.94 -6.88
N TYR A 125 7.08 -4.00 -6.29
CA TYR A 125 7.61 -4.49 -5.00
C TYR A 125 9.01 -5.10 -5.12
N LYS A 126 9.29 -5.81 -6.21
CA LYS A 126 10.64 -6.33 -6.46
C LYS A 126 11.67 -5.20 -6.58
N ARG A 127 11.31 -4.13 -7.28
CA ARG A 127 12.18 -2.95 -7.40
C ARG A 127 12.48 -2.32 -6.06
N LEU A 128 11.53 -2.33 -5.14
CA LEU A 128 11.69 -1.78 -3.79
C LEU A 128 12.49 -2.70 -2.84
N GLY A 129 12.91 -3.85 -3.32
CA GLY A 129 13.73 -4.77 -2.54
C GLY A 129 12.95 -5.81 -1.76
N TYR A 130 11.66 -5.96 -2.02
CA TYR A 130 10.85 -7.01 -1.41
C TYR A 130 11.17 -8.35 -2.06
N ARG A 131 11.24 -9.39 -1.24
CA ARG A 131 11.52 -10.76 -1.68
C ARG A 131 10.27 -11.60 -1.63
N ILE A 132 10.13 -12.50 -2.59
CA ILE A 132 9.04 -13.46 -2.61
C ILE A 132 9.29 -14.52 -1.52
N MET A 133 8.33 -14.65 -0.60
CA MET A 133 8.37 -15.65 0.45
C MET A 133 7.62 -16.92 0.05
N LYS A 134 6.50 -16.76 -0.63
CA LYS A 134 5.71 -17.87 -1.17
C LYS A 134 4.73 -17.36 -2.22
N ILE A 135 4.22 -18.32 -3.00
CA ILE A 135 3.13 -18.08 -3.95
C ILE A 135 2.04 -19.10 -3.60
N GLU A 136 0.86 -18.63 -3.30
CA GLU A 136 -0.23 -19.50 -2.84
C GLU A 136 -1.59 -18.90 -3.21
N ASP A 137 -2.50 -19.73 -3.69
CA ASP A 137 -3.88 -19.34 -4.01
C ASP A 137 -4.02 -18.11 -4.91
N GLY A 138 -3.09 -17.93 -5.86
CA GLY A 138 -3.12 -16.83 -6.79
C GLY A 138 -2.50 -15.53 -6.25
N PHE A 139 -1.85 -15.58 -5.09
CA PHE A 139 -1.18 -14.43 -4.48
C PHE A 139 0.32 -14.68 -4.34
N VAL A 140 1.09 -13.61 -4.48
CA VAL A 140 2.52 -13.57 -4.22
C VAL A 140 2.72 -12.85 -2.90
N PHE A 141 3.38 -13.49 -1.94
CA PHE A 141 3.66 -12.94 -0.61
C PHE A 141 5.09 -12.42 -0.57
N TYR A 142 5.24 -11.15 -0.24
CA TYR A 142 6.51 -10.43 -0.20
C TYR A 142 6.90 -10.03 1.21
N GLN A 143 8.21 -9.98 1.45
CA GLN A 143 8.76 -9.49 2.71
C GLN A 143 10.03 -8.66 2.46
N LYS A 144 10.20 -7.63 3.30
CA LYS A 144 11.44 -6.85 3.34
C LYS A 144 11.85 -6.71 4.81
N ARG A 145 13.07 -7.08 5.13
CA ARG A 145 13.58 -7.04 6.50
C ARG A 145 14.46 -5.81 6.73
N LYS A 146 14.44 -5.30 7.96
CA LYS A 146 15.23 -4.16 8.37
C LYS A 146 16.73 -4.38 8.20
N SER A 147 17.22 -5.60 8.41
CA SER A 147 18.61 -5.95 8.18
C SER A 147 19.03 -5.72 6.72
N GLU A 148 18.12 -5.93 5.78
CA GLU A 148 18.35 -5.68 4.36
C GLU A 148 18.40 -4.18 4.08
N LEU A 149 17.58 -3.38 4.77
CA LEU A 149 17.59 -1.92 4.70
C LEU A 149 18.95 -1.40 5.16
N GLY A 150 19.45 -1.90 6.30
CA GLY A 150 20.74 -1.54 6.84
C GLY A 150 21.89 -1.93 5.92
N THR A 151 21.82 -3.11 5.32
CA THR A 151 22.82 -3.61 4.38
C THR A 151 22.94 -2.71 3.16
N ILE A 152 21.80 -2.28 2.61
CA ILE A 152 21.77 -1.36 1.45
C ILE A 152 22.50 -0.06 1.79
N GLN A 153 22.31 0.47 2.99
CA GLN A 153 22.97 1.70 3.43
C GLN A 153 24.50 1.56 3.51
N TYR A 154 25.00 0.38 3.83
CA TYR A 154 26.43 0.15 3.93
C TYR A 154 27.12 -0.03 2.57
N PHE A 155 26.41 -0.48 1.57
CA PHE A 155 26.97 -0.79 0.26
C PHE A 155 26.67 0.24 -0.81
N THR A 156 25.91 1.25 -0.48
CA THR A 156 25.64 2.38 -1.37
C THR A 156 26.38 3.62 -0.96
#